data_0467c575e4813cd25dc61826f00e5c7c
#
_entry.id   0467c575e4813cd25dc61826f00e5c7c
#
_cell.length_a   1.000
_cell.length_b   1.000
_cell.length_c   1.000
_cell.angle_alpha   90.00
_cell.angle_beta   90.00
_cell.angle_gamma   90.00
#
_symmetry.space_group_name_H-M   'P 1'
#
loop_
_entity.id
_entity.type
_entity.pdbx_description
1 polymer ?
#
loop_
_entity_poly.entity_id
_entity_poly.type
_entity_poly.pdbx_seq_one_letter_code
_entity_poly.pdbx_strand_id
1 'polypeptide(L)'
;MRMKDQFGNITLHNADCMDILRDMADNSFDLAIVDPPYFDGPNKLGYYGASKSSKGVKRPFYEVKHWTIPENDYFVELMRVSKAQIIWGCNYFRFPFGAGRIVWDKVNGRSSFSDCEIAYCSLIDTVRLFAFMWNGMCQGKSVAEGRIQQGNKALNERRI
;
A
#
# COMPACT_ATOMS: atom_id res chain seq x y z
N MET A 1 15.49 -16.97 4.61
CA MET A 1 14.92 -18.18 3.93
C MET A 1 13.98 -17.66 2.85
N ARG A 2 14.32 -17.86 1.58
CA ARG A 2 13.45 -17.49 0.45
C ARG A 2 12.40 -18.60 0.29
N MET A 3 11.12 -18.27 0.41
CA MET A 3 10.03 -19.18 0.07
C MET A 3 9.33 -18.67 -1.18
N LYS A 4 9.02 -19.55 -2.10
CA LYS A 4 8.29 -19.26 -3.33
C LYS A 4 7.13 -20.23 -3.45
N ASP A 5 5.92 -19.71 -3.52
CA ASP A 5 4.70 -20.46 -3.77
C ASP A 5 4.05 -20.02 -5.07
N GLN A 6 3.43 -20.95 -5.79
CA GLN A 6 2.77 -20.65 -7.06
C GLN A 6 1.32 -21.15 -7.04
N PHE A 7 0.39 -20.28 -7.39
CA PHE A 7 -1.04 -20.55 -7.46
C PHE A 7 -1.56 -20.12 -8.85
N GLY A 8 -1.57 -21.05 -9.80
CA GLY A 8 -1.89 -20.72 -11.19
C GLY A 8 -0.93 -19.67 -11.75
N ASN A 9 -1.43 -18.50 -12.11
CA ASN A 9 -0.63 -17.40 -12.65
C ASN A 9 -0.06 -16.45 -11.57
N ILE A 10 -0.28 -16.77 -10.29
CA ILE A 10 0.19 -15.94 -9.18
C ILE A 10 1.43 -16.59 -8.58
N THR A 11 2.48 -15.82 -8.42
CA THR A 11 3.69 -16.21 -7.69
C THR A 11 3.84 -15.35 -6.45
N LEU A 12 3.96 -15.99 -5.30
CA LEU A 12 4.22 -15.34 -4.02
C LEU A 12 5.67 -15.56 -3.61
N HIS A 13 6.34 -14.49 -3.22
CA HIS A 13 7.70 -14.54 -2.67
C HIS A 13 7.66 -14.02 -1.22
N ASN A 14 8.13 -14.84 -0.29
CA ASN A 14 8.38 -14.43 1.10
C ASN A 14 9.90 -14.32 1.29
N ALA A 15 10.44 -13.14 1.00
CA ALA A 15 11.86 -12.83 1.06
C ALA A 15 12.05 -11.30 1.14
N ASP A 16 13.29 -10.87 1.34
CA ASP A 16 13.64 -9.47 1.09
C ASP A 16 13.40 -9.15 -0.38
N CYS A 17 12.67 -8.05 -0.65
CA CYS A 17 12.31 -7.69 -2.02
C CYS A 17 13.55 -7.36 -2.87
N MET A 18 14.60 -6.78 -2.28
CA MET A 18 15.83 -6.46 -2.99
C MET A 18 16.57 -7.71 -3.48
N ASP A 19 16.52 -8.79 -2.70
CA ASP A 19 17.06 -10.08 -3.12
C ASP A 19 16.35 -10.65 -4.35
N ILE A 20 15.03 -10.39 -4.43
CA ILE A 20 14.22 -10.87 -5.56
C ILE A 20 14.40 -9.95 -6.78
N LEU A 21 14.33 -8.63 -6.58
CA LEU A 21 14.45 -7.67 -7.67
C LEU A 21 15.79 -7.79 -8.38
N ARG A 22 16.91 -7.91 -7.65
CA ARG A 22 18.25 -8.04 -8.23
C ARG A 22 18.43 -9.28 -9.09
N ASP A 23 17.72 -10.36 -8.79
CA ASP A 23 17.76 -11.61 -9.55
C ASP A 23 16.86 -11.57 -10.81
N MET A 24 15.99 -10.57 -10.96
CA MET A 24 15.10 -10.43 -12.12
C MET A 24 15.77 -9.74 -13.30
N ALA A 25 15.40 -10.15 -14.50
CA ALA A 25 15.83 -9.47 -15.72
C ALA A 25 15.16 -8.10 -15.86
N ASP A 26 15.75 -7.22 -16.67
CA ASP A 26 15.16 -5.93 -17.00
C ASP A 26 13.81 -6.12 -17.68
N ASN A 27 12.85 -5.24 -17.36
CA ASN A 27 11.52 -5.24 -17.94
C ASN A 27 10.74 -6.57 -17.78
N SER A 28 10.99 -7.30 -16.68
CA SER A 28 10.30 -8.56 -16.37
C SER A 28 8.79 -8.39 -16.18
N PHE A 29 8.34 -7.18 -15.83
CA PHE A 29 6.94 -6.85 -15.61
C PHE A 29 6.48 -5.71 -16.52
N ASP A 30 5.24 -5.80 -16.98
CA ASP A 30 4.62 -4.69 -17.73
C ASP A 30 4.25 -3.53 -16.79
N LEU A 31 3.86 -3.84 -15.55
CA LEU A 31 3.49 -2.86 -14.54
C LEU A 31 3.91 -3.33 -13.14
N ALA A 32 4.53 -2.45 -12.39
CA ALA A 32 4.72 -2.58 -10.95
C ALA A 32 3.77 -1.65 -10.20
N ILE A 33 3.03 -2.19 -9.23
CA ILE A 33 2.19 -1.41 -8.31
C ILE A 33 2.71 -1.70 -6.90
N VAL A 34 3.22 -0.67 -6.23
CA VAL A 34 3.87 -0.82 -4.92
C VAL A 34 3.42 0.24 -3.93
N ASP A 35 3.39 -0.12 -2.65
CA ASP A 35 3.16 0.75 -1.50
C ASP A 35 4.25 0.49 -0.47
N PRO A 36 5.46 1.02 -0.69
CA PRO A 36 6.59 0.78 0.19
C PRO A 36 6.39 1.50 1.54
N PRO A 37 6.95 0.99 2.64
CA PRO A 37 6.88 1.67 3.92
C PRO A 37 7.60 3.02 3.86
N TYR A 38 6.96 4.07 4.37
CA TYR A 38 7.49 5.43 4.41
C TYR A 38 7.70 5.99 5.83
N PHE A 39 7.46 5.17 6.84
CA PHE A 39 7.77 5.43 8.25
C PHE A 39 8.09 4.11 8.98
N ASP A 40 8.65 4.21 10.18
CA ASP A 40 9.14 3.08 11.00
C ASP A 40 8.01 2.18 11.54
N GLY A 41 7.01 1.94 10.71
CA GLY A 41 5.90 1.04 11.00
C GLY A 41 4.85 1.61 11.96
N PRO A 42 3.74 0.91 12.07
CA PRO A 42 2.57 1.35 12.83
C PRO A 42 2.81 1.43 14.34
N ASN A 43 3.90 0.89 14.84
CA ASN A 43 4.23 0.88 16.27
C ASN A 43 4.63 2.24 16.83
N LYS A 44 5.15 3.15 16.03
CA LYS A 44 5.61 4.47 16.48
C LYS A 44 4.50 5.28 17.17
N LEU A 45 3.25 5.01 16.86
CA LEU A 45 2.08 5.68 17.42
C LEU A 45 1.25 4.79 18.35
N GLY A 46 1.70 3.57 18.68
CA GLY A 46 0.99 2.65 19.58
C GLY A 46 -0.32 2.08 19.03
N TYR A 47 -0.57 2.19 17.73
CA TYR A 47 -1.81 1.68 17.12
C TYR A 47 -1.88 0.15 17.08
N TYR A 48 -0.74 -0.51 16.99
CA TYR A 48 -0.64 -1.96 17.00
C TYR A 48 -0.02 -2.41 18.32
N GLY A 49 -0.61 -3.39 18.96
CA GLY A 49 -0.14 -3.89 20.25
C GLY A 49 -0.94 -3.37 21.46
N ALA A 50 -1.94 -2.54 21.26
CA ALA A 50 -2.89 -2.26 22.34
C ALA A 50 -3.57 -3.58 22.74
N SER A 51 -3.31 -4.04 23.96
CA SER A 51 -3.81 -5.32 24.48
C SER A 51 -5.33 -5.37 24.63
N LYS A 52 -6.02 -4.23 24.47
CA LYS A 52 -7.48 -4.12 24.54
C LYS A 52 -8.01 -3.19 23.45
N SER A 53 -9.03 -3.65 22.73
CA SER A 53 -9.82 -2.75 21.88
C SER A 53 -10.66 -1.81 22.75
N SER A 54 -11.20 -0.73 22.16
CA SER A 54 -12.17 0.17 22.83
C SER A 54 -13.41 -0.57 23.37
N LYS A 55 -13.67 -1.78 22.90
CA LYS A 55 -14.74 -2.68 23.35
C LYS A 55 -14.24 -3.76 24.34
N GLY A 56 -13.05 -3.62 24.92
CA GLY A 56 -12.51 -4.54 25.91
C GLY A 56 -12.05 -5.91 25.41
N VAL A 57 -12.08 -6.16 24.11
CA VAL A 57 -11.64 -7.42 23.52
C VAL A 57 -10.10 -7.51 23.59
N LYS A 58 -9.57 -8.51 24.30
CA LYS A 58 -8.13 -8.81 24.30
C LYS A 58 -7.72 -9.26 22.90
N ARG A 59 -6.69 -8.61 22.36
CA ARG A 59 -6.06 -9.04 21.10
C ARG A 59 -4.73 -9.70 21.44
N PRO A 60 -4.32 -10.76 20.70
CA PRO A 60 -2.98 -11.30 20.85
C PRO A 60 -1.98 -10.18 20.52
N PHE A 61 -0.94 -10.08 21.34
CA PHE A 61 0.16 -9.18 21.07
C PHE A 61 0.99 -9.80 19.94
N TYR A 62 1.05 -9.12 18.82
CA TYR A 62 1.98 -9.48 17.74
C TYR A 62 3.22 -8.62 17.89
N GLU A 63 4.38 -9.24 17.90
CA GLU A 63 5.64 -8.53 17.78
C GLU A 63 5.66 -7.80 16.44
N VAL A 64 5.62 -6.48 16.49
CA VAL A 64 5.63 -5.67 15.28
C VAL A 64 7.08 -5.41 14.92
N LYS A 65 7.50 -5.94 13.78
CA LYS A 65 8.82 -5.68 13.23
C LYS A 65 8.91 -4.21 12.79
N HIS A 66 10.06 -3.60 12.99
CA HIS A 66 10.39 -2.32 12.39
C HIS A 66 10.37 -2.47 10.86
N TRP A 67 9.79 -1.50 10.19
CA TRP A 67 9.78 -1.44 8.74
C TRP A 67 11.00 -0.66 8.26
N THR A 68 11.74 -1.25 7.36
CA THR A 68 12.85 -0.55 6.70
C THR A 68 12.30 0.33 5.60
N ILE A 69 12.54 1.65 5.71
CA ILE A 69 12.18 2.60 4.66
C ILE A 69 13.14 2.36 3.49
N PRO A 70 12.65 2.15 2.26
CA PRO A 70 13.51 1.90 1.11
C PRO A 70 14.36 3.11 0.75
N GLU A 71 15.59 2.83 0.37
CA GLU A 71 16.52 3.81 -0.18
C GLU A 71 16.37 3.90 -1.71
N ASN A 72 17.17 4.77 -2.32
CA ASN A 72 17.09 5.02 -3.76
C ASN A 72 17.37 3.79 -4.63
N ASP A 73 18.20 2.86 -4.15
CA ASP A 73 18.53 1.62 -4.86
C ASP A 73 17.27 0.74 -5.10
N TYR A 74 16.32 0.73 -4.16
CA TYR A 74 15.04 0.05 -4.35
C TYR A 74 14.29 0.61 -5.57
N PHE A 75 14.20 1.93 -5.69
CA PHE A 75 13.48 2.54 -6.81
C PHE A 75 14.22 2.34 -8.13
N VAL A 76 15.54 2.35 -8.12
CA VAL A 76 16.35 2.03 -9.31
C VAL A 76 16.06 0.61 -9.80
N GLU A 77 16.07 -0.37 -8.89
CA GLU A 77 15.76 -1.76 -9.25
C GLU A 77 14.30 -1.91 -9.70
N LEU A 78 13.33 -1.26 -9.01
CA LEU A 78 11.94 -1.29 -9.39
C LEU A 78 11.72 -0.76 -10.82
N MET A 79 12.37 0.37 -11.16
CA MET A 79 12.34 0.94 -12.51
C MET A 79 12.98 0.03 -13.54
N ARG A 80 14.06 -0.67 -13.18
CA ARG A 80 14.77 -1.60 -14.06
C ARG A 80 13.92 -2.82 -14.43
N VAL A 81 13.25 -3.42 -13.43
CA VAL A 81 12.49 -4.67 -13.63
C VAL A 81 11.10 -4.45 -14.20
N SER A 82 10.61 -3.23 -14.30
CA SER A 82 9.24 -2.94 -14.75
C SER A 82 9.19 -1.83 -15.79
N LYS A 83 8.31 -2.02 -16.81
CA LYS A 83 8.11 -1.05 -17.91
C LYS A 83 7.33 0.18 -17.46
N ALA A 84 6.40 0.00 -16.53
CA ALA A 84 5.59 1.06 -15.94
C ALA A 84 5.44 0.88 -14.44
N GLN A 85 5.20 1.99 -13.71
CA GLN A 85 5.16 1.98 -12.25
C GLN A 85 4.00 2.83 -11.73
N ILE A 86 3.37 2.33 -10.65
CA ILE A 86 2.51 3.09 -9.74
C ILE A 86 3.09 2.92 -8.34
N ILE A 87 3.56 4.01 -7.73
CA ILE A 87 4.27 4.00 -6.45
C ILE A 87 3.51 4.88 -5.46
N TRP A 88 2.79 4.26 -4.54
CA TRP A 88 2.06 4.95 -3.48
C TRP A 88 3.01 5.55 -2.45
N GLY A 89 2.59 6.63 -1.80
CA GLY A 89 3.41 7.33 -0.83
C GLY A 89 4.63 8.03 -1.45
N CYS A 90 4.63 8.29 -2.76
CA CYS A 90 5.78 8.85 -3.48
C CYS A 90 6.26 10.22 -2.94
N ASN A 91 5.40 10.94 -2.23
CA ASN A 91 5.70 12.21 -1.58
C ASN A 91 6.61 12.08 -0.34
N TYR A 92 6.82 10.87 0.18
CA TYR A 92 7.67 10.61 1.34
C TYR A 92 9.12 10.27 0.96
N PHE A 93 9.38 9.98 -0.31
CA PHE A 93 10.69 9.54 -0.79
C PHE A 93 11.41 10.64 -1.55
N ARG A 94 12.75 10.70 -1.40
CA ARG A 94 13.62 11.66 -2.09
C ARG A 94 14.13 11.10 -3.43
N PHE A 95 13.28 10.42 -4.17
CA PHE A 95 13.61 9.89 -5.47
C PHE A 95 13.06 10.81 -6.57
N PRO A 96 13.79 11.06 -7.67
CA PRO A 96 13.37 11.98 -8.73
C PRO A 96 12.30 11.36 -9.64
N PHE A 97 11.13 11.11 -9.11
CA PHE A 97 9.98 10.64 -9.89
C PHE A 97 9.56 11.67 -10.95
N GLY A 98 9.13 11.19 -12.12
CA GLY A 98 8.53 12.03 -13.16
C GLY A 98 7.27 12.77 -12.70
N ALA A 99 6.60 13.48 -13.61
CA ALA A 99 5.51 14.41 -13.29
C ALA A 99 4.18 13.71 -12.93
N GLY A 100 3.91 12.52 -13.46
CA GLY A 100 2.62 11.86 -13.34
C GLY A 100 2.23 11.54 -11.89
N ARG A 101 1.01 11.93 -11.51
CA ARG A 101 0.49 11.69 -10.15
C ARG A 101 -0.94 11.18 -10.19
N ILE A 102 -1.23 10.25 -9.29
CA ILE A 102 -2.59 9.84 -8.93
C ILE A 102 -2.82 10.30 -7.51
N VAL A 103 -3.90 11.02 -7.29
CA VAL A 103 -4.35 11.45 -5.96
C VAL A 103 -5.63 10.68 -5.62
N TRP A 104 -5.60 9.95 -4.52
CA TRP A 104 -6.77 9.31 -3.96
C TRP A 104 -7.33 10.15 -2.83
N ASP A 105 -8.45 10.84 -3.09
CA ASP A 105 -9.24 11.50 -2.07
C ASP A 105 -10.01 10.44 -1.26
N LYS A 106 -9.70 10.33 0.01
CA LYS A 106 -10.31 9.35 0.90
C LYS A 106 -11.72 9.72 1.37
N VAL A 107 -12.18 10.93 1.07
CA VAL A 107 -13.51 11.46 1.48
C VAL A 107 -13.81 11.14 2.94
N ASN A 108 -12.82 11.25 3.81
CA ASN A 108 -12.88 10.75 5.18
C ASN A 108 -13.34 11.79 6.23
N GLY A 109 -13.75 12.98 5.79
CA GLY A 109 -14.48 13.95 6.59
C GLY A 109 -13.71 14.52 7.79
N ARG A 110 -12.45 14.93 7.64
CA ARG A 110 -11.61 15.48 8.72
C ARG A 110 -11.32 14.47 9.85
N SER A 111 -11.09 13.25 9.49
CA SER A 111 -10.60 12.24 10.46
C SER A 111 -9.15 12.55 10.86
N SER A 112 -8.60 11.83 11.84
CA SER A 112 -7.18 11.91 12.19
C SER A 112 -6.26 11.25 11.16
N PHE A 113 -6.81 10.60 10.13
CA PHE A 113 -6.07 10.04 9.01
C PHE A 113 -5.85 11.10 7.93
N SER A 114 -4.86 10.90 7.06
CA SER A 114 -4.63 11.79 5.93
C SER A 114 -5.86 11.87 5.02
N ASP A 115 -6.14 13.05 4.48
CA ASP A 115 -7.29 13.30 3.62
C ASP A 115 -7.15 12.59 2.26
N CYS A 116 -5.92 12.44 1.80
CA CYS A 116 -5.61 11.79 0.53
C CYS A 116 -4.31 10.98 0.59
N GLU A 117 -4.13 10.10 -0.39
CA GLU A 117 -2.86 9.45 -0.70
C GLU A 117 -2.40 9.87 -2.10
N ILE A 118 -1.08 9.90 -2.29
CA ILE A 118 -0.47 10.32 -3.56
C ILE A 118 0.39 9.18 -4.09
N ALA A 119 0.17 8.82 -5.35
CA ALA A 119 1.04 7.90 -6.05
C ALA A 119 1.75 8.58 -7.21
N TYR A 120 3.01 8.22 -7.46
CA TYR A 120 3.65 8.40 -8.76
C TYR A 120 3.05 7.42 -9.76
N CYS A 121 2.81 7.86 -10.98
CA CYS A 121 2.37 7.02 -12.08
C CYS A 121 3.17 7.35 -13.34
N SER A 122 3.94 6.39 -13.83
CA SER A 122 4.78 6.58 -15.04
C SER A 122 3.98 6.57 -16.35
N LEU A 123 2.71 6.13 -16.31
CA LEU A 123 1.84 6.02 -17.48
C LEU A 123 1.20 7.36 -17.90
N ILE A 124 1.33 8.39 -17.08
CA ILE A 124 0.76 9.73 -17.31
C ILE A 124 1.80 10.79 -16.97
N ASP A 125 1.63 11.98 -17.54
CA ASP A 125 2.44 13.17 -17.27
C ASP A 125 1.69 14.27 -16.52
N THR A 126 0.45 14.00 -16.14
CA THR A 126 -0.49 14.92 -15.49
C THR A 126 -0.86 14.41 -14.10
N VAL A 127 -1.67 15.21 -13.38
CA VAL A 127 -2.26 14.81 -12.09
C VAL A 127 -3.69 14.34 -12.32
N ARG A 128 -4.03 13.17 -11.80
CA ARG A 128 -5.39 12.60 -11.81
C ARG A 128 -5.89 12.43 -10.39
N LEU A 129 -7.15 12.76 -10.19
CA LEU A 129 -7.86 12.63 -8.92
C LEU A 129 -8.94 11.56 -9.05
N PHE A 130 -9.07 10.69 -8.07
CA PHE A 130 -10.27 9.88 -7.86
C PHE A 130 -10.70 9.96 -6.39
N ALA A 131 -12.00 9.88 -6.14
CA ALA A 131 -12.57 9.91 -4.82
C ALA A 131 -13.17 8.55 -4.48
N PHE A 132 -12.74 7.99 -3.36
CA PHE A 132 -13.30 6.76 -2.82
C PHE A 132 -13.17 6.80 -1.29
N MET A 133 -14.31 6.77 -0.60
CA MET A 133 -14.31 6.91 0.84
C MET A 133 -13.58 5.77 1.52
N TRP A 134 -12.61 6.14 2.37
CA TRP A 134 -11.94 5.22 3.27
C TRP A 134 -11.73 5.88 4.63
N ASN A 135 -12.28 5.27 5.65
CA ASN A 135 -12.08 5.67 7.04
C ASN A 135 -11.98 4.40 7.92
N GLY A 136 -10.85 3.72 7.79
CA GLY A 136 -10.58 2.47 8.51
C GLY A 136 -11.61 1.38 8.19
N MET A 137 -12.68 1.30 9.00
CA MET A 137 -13.74 0.28 8.83
C MET A 137 -14.85 0.69 7.84
N CYS A 138 -14.85 1.94 7.37
CA CYS A 138 -15.85 2.46 6.44
C CYS A 138 -15.24 2.61 5.06
N GLN A 139 -15.90 2.06 4.05
CA GLN A 139 -15.48 2.16 2.65
C GLN A 139 -16.70 2.40 1.77
N GLY A 140 -16.57 3.18 0.70
CA GLY A 140 -17.65 3.42 -0.23
C GLY A 140 -17.60 4.79 -0.90
N LYS A 141 -18.75 5.27 -1.37
CA LYS A 141 -18.85 6.56 -2.08
C LYS A 141 -18.95 7.75 -1.12
N SER A 142 -19.58 7.56 0.04
CA SER A 142 -19.73 8.61 1.05
C SER A 142 -19.90 8.00 2.46
N VAL A 143 -19.71 8.81 3.50
CA VAL A 143 -19.92 8.42 4.89
C VAL A 143 -21.39 8.02 5.15
N ALA A 144 -22.35 8.62 4.43
CA ALA A 144 -23.77 8.30 4.54
C ALA A 144 -24.13 6.94 3.92
N GLU A 145 -23.42 6.53 2.87
CA GLU A 145 -23.66 5.25 2.15
C GLU A 145 -22.87 4.09 2.71
N GLY A 146 -21.84 4.33 3.50
CA GLY A 146 -20.76 3.38 3.57
C GLY A 146 -20.25 2.97 4.92
N ARG A 147 -21.09 2.63 5.89
CA ARG A 147 -20.65 1.70 6.94
C ARG A 147 -20.83 0.26 6.45
N ILE A 148 -19.99 -0.16 5.52
CA ILE A 148 -19.88 -1.58 5.21
C ILE A 148 -19.16 -2.22 6.40
N GLN A 149 -19.94 -2.86 7.30
CA GLN A 149 -19.31 -3.73 8.30
C GLN A 149 -18.53 -4.82 7.56
N GLN A 150 -17.25 -4.97 7.88
CA GLN A 150 -16.43 -6.08 7.41
C GLN A 150 -16.95 -7.40 7.99
N GLY A 151 -18.04 -7.90 7.43
CA GLY A 151 -18.45 -9.29 7.62
C GLY A 151 -18.10 -10.06 6.36
N ASN A 152 -18.05 -11.39 6.47
CA ASN A 152 -17.72 -12.29 5.36
C ASN A 152 -18.54 -12.08 4.06
N LYS A 153 -19.65 -11.36 4.13
CA LYS A 153 -20.49 -10.95 3.00
C LYS A 153 -19.84 -9.87 2.12
N ALA A 154 -19.13 -8.92 2.73
CA ALA A 154 -18.49 -7.81 2.01
C ALA A 154 -17.27 -8.24 1.17
N LEU A 155 -16.64 -9.36 1.50
CA LEU A 155 -15.54 -9.94 0.71
C LEU A 155 -16.03 -10.53 -0.62
N ASN A 156 -17.26 -10.99 -0.71
CA ASN A 156 -17.83 -11.57 -1.93
C ASN A 156 -18.37 -10.52 -2.91
N GLU A 157 -18.71 -9.32 -2.44
CA GLU A 157 -19.20 -8.22 -3.28
C GLU A 157 -18.07 -7.33 -3.84
N ARG A 158 -16.82 -7.53 -3.41
CA ARG A 158 -15.63 -6.82 -3.92
C ARG A 158 -15.01 -7.49 -5.16
N ARG A 159 -15.66 -8.49 -5.72
CA ARG A 159 -15.23 -9.16 -6.94
C ARG A 159 -15.93 -8.57 -8.17
N ILE A 160 -15.61 -7.32 -8.48
CA ILE A 160 -15.76 -6.80 -9.86
C ILE A 160 -14.65 -5.78 -10.04
#